data_2be5228aaea0d1bf2939d2e2aef917b7
#
_entry.id   2be5228aaea0d1bf2939d2e2aef917b7
#
_cell.length_a   1.000
_cell.length_b   1.000
_cell.length_c   1.000
_cell.angle_alpha   90.00
_cell.angle_beta   90.00
_cell.angle_gamma   90.00
#
_symmetry.space_group_name_H-M   'P 1'
#
loop_
_entity.id
_entity.type
_entity.pdbx_description
1 polymer ?
#
loop_
_entity_poly.entity_id
_entity_poly.type
_entity_poly.pdbx_seq_one_letter_code
_entity_poly.pdbx_strand_id
1 'polypeptide(L)'
;NIVFFFFFYEKALQFTVTPFLFTFVRNPVFMKLIQELNKHIKVDAEIERFLNEECETKVFDKGEILSKQNQYNHTVFFVDEGLLRMFYYENGKDITTNFYSEGKITANIDTLFKNQPTRNNIETLEKSVITTCNFKKLEELCSVSLTAANFSRYILGNLMIEMSRRISSLQFMTAKEKYIQLLEENPNIILRAPLGMIASYLGISQETLSRIRSDI
;
A
#
# COMPACT_ATOMS: atom_id res chain seq x y z
N ASN A 1 -39.97 -42.12 20.48
CA ASN A 1 -38.58 -42.39 20.94
C ASN A 1 -37.47 -41.73 20.07
N ILE A 2 -37.82 -41.12 18.94
CA ILE A 2 -36.87 -40.38 18.08
C ILE A 2 -36.78 -38.88 18.46
N VAL A 3 -37.80 -38.35 19.11
CA VAL A 3 -37.87 -36.95 19.54
C VAL A 3 -36.96 -36.64 20.73
N PHE A 4 -36.67 -37.64 21.56
CA PHE A 4 -35.77 -37.48 22.72
C PHE A 4 -34.28 -37.47 22.38
N PHE A 5 -33.90 -38.00 21.19
CA PHE A 5 -32.50 -37.98 20.72
C PHE A 5 -32.09 -36.65 20.12
N PHE A 6 -33.05 -35.93 19.54
CA PHE A 6 -32.80 -34.59 18.97
C PHE A 6 -32.60 -33.52 20.04
N PHE A 7 -33.28 -33.62 21.18
CA PHE A 7 -33.15 -32.65 22.28
C PHE A 7 -31.84 -32.77 23.06
N PHE A 8 -31.22 -33.96 23.05
CA PHE A 8 -29.91 -34.15 23.67
C PHE A 8 -28.76 -33.75 22.73
N TYR A 9 -28.98 -33.80 21.43
CA TYR A 9 -27.96 -33.38 20.43
C TYR A 9 -27.84 -31.84 20.36
N GLU A 10 -28.91 -31.11 20.49
CA GLU A 10 -28.88 -29.64 20.55
C GLU A 10 -28.24 -29.11 21.85
N LYS A 11 -28.44 -29.78 22.98
CA LYS A 11 -27.80 -29.41 24.25
C LYS A 11 -26.30 -29.79 24.31
N ALA A 12 -25.90 -30.83 23.64
CA ALA A 12 -24.48 -31.22 23.56
C ALA A 12 -23.67 -30.32 22.65
N LEU A 13 -24.28 -29.69 21.63
CA LEU A 13 -23.65 -28.70 20.74
C LEU A 13 -23.49 -27.32 21.38
N GLN A 14 -24.20 -27.03 22.50
CA GLN A 14 -24.05 -25.75 23.20
C GLN A 14 -22.92 -25.73 24.24
N PHE A 15 -22.26 -26.86 24.54
CA PHE A 15 -21.23 -26.93 25.59
C PHE A 15 -19.81 -27.27 25.12
N THR A 16 -19.58 -27.43 23.80
CA THR A 16 -18.24 -27.75 23.28
C THR A 16 -17.78 -26.80 22.18
N VAL A 17 -18.38 -25.61 22.02
CA VAL A 17 -17.77 -24.54 21.28
C VAL A 17 -16.89 -23.81 22.27
N THR A 18 -15.65 -24.26 22.36
CA THR A 18 -14.56 -23.57 23.06
C THR A 18 -14.58 -22.08 22.70
N PRO A 19 -14.34 -21.17 23.68
CA PRO A 19 -14.29 -19.72 23.43
C PRO A 19 -13.18 -19.27 22.48
N PHE A 20 -12.48 -20.20 21.84
CA PHE A 20 -11.39 -19.93 20.89
C PHE A 20 -11.86 -19.61 19.48
N LEU A 21 -13.14 -19.78 19.14
CA LEU A 21 -13.69 -19.52 17.80
C LEU A 21 -14.35 -18.12 17.65
N PHE A 22 -14.46 -17.35 18.74
CA PHE A 22 -15.12 -16.05 18.72
C PHE A 22 -14.17 -14.84 18.77
N THR A 23 -12.83 -15.04 18.72
CA THR A 23 -11.87 -13.93 18.78
C THR A 23 -11.30 -13.54 17.40
N PHE A 24 -11.72 -14.17 16.32
CA PHE A 24 -11.41 -13.70 14.96
C PHE A 24 -12.56 -12.85 14.41
N VAL A 25 -12.83 -11.71 15.05
CA VAL A 25 -13.45 -10.61 14.32
C VAL A 25 -12.40 -10.14 13.33
N ARG A 26 -12.41 -10.76 12.13
CA ARG A 26 -11.62 -10.26 10.99
C ARG A 26 -11.96 -8.79 10.86
N ASN A 27 -11.03 -7.92 11.20
CA ASN A 27 -11.17 -6.49 10.93
C ASN A 27 -11.47 -6.38 9.43
N PRO A 28 -12.65 -5.90 9.01
CA PRO A 28 -13.01 -5.85 7.57
C PRO A 28 -11.99 -5.10 6.74
N VAL A 29 -11.16 -4.28 7.35
CA VAL A 29 -10.11 -3.52 6.70
C VAL A 29 -8.96 -4.42 6.27
N PHE A 30 -8.49 -5.35 7.10
CA PHE A 30 -7.47 -6.33 6.70
C PHE A 30 -7.93 -7.29 5.62
N MET A 31 -9.24 -7.38 5.37
CA MET A 31 -9.78 -8.20 4.28
C MET A 31 -9.26 -7.78 2.91
N LYS A 32 -9.12 -6.47 2.65
CA LYS A 32 -8.56 -5.98 1.37
C LYS A 32 -7.08 -6.33 1.23
N LEU A 33 -6.29 -6.08 2.29
CA LEU A 33 -4.89 -6.46 2.30
C LEU A 33 -4.70 -7.97 2.14
N ILE A 34 -5.43 -8.80 2.89
CA ILE A 34 -5.38 -10.26 2.78
C ILE A 34 -5.82 -10.73 1.39
N GLN A 35 -6.85 -10.14 0.80
CA GLN A 35 -7.27 -10.47 -0.56
C GLN A 35 -6.20 -10.12 -1.60
N GLU A 36 -5.55 -8.97 -1.45
CA GLU A 36 -4.44 -8.58 -2.32
C GLU A 36 -3.24 -9.51 -2.15
N LEU A 37 -2.87 -9.83 -0.92
CA LEU A 37 -1.82 -10.79 -0.61
C LEU A 37 -2.11 -12.18 -1.21
N ASN A 38 -3.34 -12.68 -1.07
CA ASN A 38 -3.75 -14.01 -1.59
C ASN A 38 -3.71 -14.14 -3.12
N LYS A 39 -3.64 -13.04 -3.86
CA LYS A 39 -3.39 -13.09 -5.31
C LYS A 39 -1.97 -13.57 -5.65
N HIS A 40 -1.04 -13.44 -4.72
CA HIS A 40 0.38 -13.62 -4.97
C HIS A 40 1.02 -14.68 -4.09
N ILE A 41 0.50 -14.87 -2.88
CA ILE A 41 0.95 -15.88 -1.92
C ILE A 41 -0.25 -16.50 -1.21
N LYS A 42 -0.06 -17.71 -0.69
CA LYS A 42 -1.03 -18.30 0.23
C LYS A 42 -0.78 -17.69 1.63
N VAL A 43 -1.67 -16.81 2.06
CA VAL A 43 -1.64 -16.26 3.43
C VAL A 43 -1.90 -17.40 4.41
N ASP A 44 -0.96 -17.64 5.30
CA ASP A 44 -1.05 -18.64 6.38
C ASP A 44 -1.45 -17.98 7.72
N ALA A 45 -1.71 -18.80 8.72
CA ALA A 45 -2.15 -18.33 10.05
C ALA A 45 -1.10 -17.45 10.75
N GLU A 46 0.18 -17.60 10.39
CA GLU A 46 1.27 -16.80 10.98
C GLU A 46 1.26 -15.37 10.43
N ILE A 47 1.05 -15.22 9.13
CA ILE A 47 0.89 -13.91 8.48
C ILE A 47 -0.42 -13.25 8.97
N GLU A 48 -1.54 -14.01 9.04
CA GLU A 48 -2.80 -13.45 9.56
C GLU A 48 -2.63 -12.93 11.00
N ARG A 49 -1.96 -13.70 11.85
CA ARG A 49 -1.66 -13.28 13.22
C ARG A 49 -0.82 -11.99 13.24
N PHE A 50 0.26 -11.94 12.46
CA PHE A 50 1.11 -10.75 12.35
C PHE A 50 0.31 -9.51 11.93
N LEU A 51 -0.54 -9.62 10.92
CA LEU A 51 -1.38 -8.50 10.47
C LEU A 51 -2.30 -8.00 11.58
N ASN A 52 -2.87 -8.92 12.37
CA ASN A 52 -3.80 -8.56 13.46
C ASN A 52 -3.09 -7.98 14.69
N GLU A 53 -1.88 -8.41 15.00
CA GLU A 53 -1.16 -8.04 16.23
C GLU A 53 -0.21 -6.85 16.03
N GLU A 54 0.41 -6.73 14.85
CA GLU A 54 1.53 -5.81 14.60
C GLU A 54 1.20 -4.72 13.57
N CYS A 55 0.03 -4.78 12.92
CA CYS A 55 -0.40 -3.75 11.97
C CYS A 55 -1.60 -2.98 12.51
N GLU A 56 -1.68 -1.70 12.20
CA GLU A 56 -2.75 -0.81 12.63
C GLU A 56 -3.35 -0.08 11.41
N THR A 57 -4.67 0.00 11.36
CA THR A 57 -5.37 0.75 10.32
C THR A 57 -5.92 2.05 10.88
N LYS A 58 -5.62 3.15 10.19
CA LYS A 58 -6.05 4.51 10.56
C LYS A 58 -6.67 5.23 9.39
N VAL A 59 -7.56 6.17 9.73
CA VAL A 59 -8.12 7.15 8.78
C VAL A 59 -7.29 8.42 8.89
N PHE A 60 -6.86 8.92 7.74
CA PHE A 60 -6.12 10.17 7.60
C PHE A 60 -6.92 11.16 6.77
N ASP A 61 -6.90 12.42 7.15
CA ASP A 61 -7.52 13.48 6.37
C ASP A 61 -6.62 13.88 5.19
N LYS A 62 -7.18 14.61 4.23
CA LYS A 62 -6.43 15.14 3.08
C LYS A 62 -5.31 16.07 3.54
N GLY A 63 -4.10 15.88 2.99
CA GLY A 63 -2.93 16.73 3.25
C GLY A 63 -2.12 16.32 4.47
N GLU A 64 -2.45 15.19 5.12
CA GLU A 64 -1.65 14.70 6.23
C GLU A 64 -0.32 14.09 5.74
N ILE A 65 0.76 14.43 6.44
CA ILE A 65 2.11 13.91 6.15
C ILE A 65 2.35 12.66 6.98
N LEU A 66 2.37 11.51 6.32
CA LEU A 66 2.63 10.20 6.93
C LEU A 66 4.12 9.96 7.18
N SER A 67 4.97 10.51 6.34
CA SER A 67 6.42 10.46 6.46
C SER A 67 7.03 11.76 5.97
N LYS A 68 8.04 12.27 6.68
CA LYS A 68 8.63 13.58 6.42
C LYS A 68 10.09 13.45 5.99
N GLN A 69 10.45 14.19 4.93
CA GLN A 69 11.81 14.31 4.41
C GLN A 69 12.82 14.63 5.52
N ASN A 70 13.99 14.03 5.45
CA ASN A 70 15.10 14.16 6.41
C ASN A 70 14.79 13.59 7.82
N GLN A 71 13.74 12.78 7.96
CA GLN A 71 13.42 12.06 9.19
C GLN A 71 13.53 10.55 8.98
N TYR A 72 13.63 9.80 10.06
CA TYR A 72 13.59 8.34 10.04
C TYR A 72 12.14 7.89 10.13
N ASN A 73 11.75 7.00 9.22
CA ASN A 73 10.42 6.37 9.26
C ASN A 73 10.53 4.90 8.85
N HIS A 74 10.38 4.00 9.83
CA HIS A 74 10.45 2.55 9.64
C HIS A 74 9.07 1.91 9.42
N THR A 75 8.12 2.68 8.91
CA THR A 75 6.75 2.22 8.67
C THR A 75 6.57 1.82 7.21
N VAL A 76 5.94 0.66 7.01
CA VAL A 76 5.38 0.24 5.73
C VAL A 76 3.92 0.65 5.71
N PHE A 77 3.48 1.25 4.61
CA PHE A 77 2.12 1.74 4.40
C PHE A 77 1.44 0.92 3.32
N PHE A 78 0.25 0.41 3.60
CA PHE A 78 -0.66 -0.18 2.62
C PHE A 78 -1.88 0.73 2.46
N VAL A 79 -2.25 1.04 1.22
CA VAL A 79 -3.39 1.89 0.90
C VAL A 79 -4.65 1.02 0.80
N ASP A 80 -5.49 1.06 1.82
CA ASP A 80 -6.79 0.39 1.80
C ASP A 80 -7.81 1.19 0.97
N GLU A 81 -7.86 2.50 1.20
CA GLU A 81 -8.69 3.46 0.48
C GLU A 81 -7.95 4.78 0.37
N GLY A 82 -8.11 5.46 -0.76
CA GLY A 82 -7.55 6.79 -0.94
C GLY A 82 -6.33 6.83 -1.86
N LEU A 83 -5.64 7.95 -1.85
CA LEU A 83 -4.49 8.22 -2.73
C LEU A 83 -3.37 8.88 -1.93
N LEU A 84 -2.20 8.25 -1.95
CA LEU A 84 -0.97 8.83 -1.42
C LEU A 84 -0.09 9.38 -2.53
N ARG A 85 0.68 10.39 -2.19
CA ARG A 85 1.76 10.96 -3.01
C ARG A 85 3.08 10.83 -2.28
N MET A 86 4.12 10.38 -2.99
CA MET A 86 5.51 10.49 -2.56
C MET A 86 6.18 11.64 -3.30
N PHE A 87 6.87 12.51 -2.58
CA PHE A 87 7.52 13.69 -3.15
C PHE A 87 8.68 14.16 -2.27
N TYR A 88 9.52 15.03 -2.83
CA TYR A 88 10.57 15.71 -2.08
C TYR A 88 10.74 17.15 -2.54
N TYR A 89 11.35 17.94 -1.69
CA TYR A 89 11.74 19.31 -2.05
C TYR A 89 13.20 19.33 -2.44
N GLU A 90 13.50 19.91 -3.60
CA GLU A 90 14.87 20.13 -4.11
C GLU A 90 14.96 21.53 -4.72
N ASN A 91 15.87 22.35 -4.21
CA ASN A 91 16.08 23.74 -4.68
C ASN A 91 14.78 24.57 -4.74
N GLY A 92 13.92 24.40 -3.71
CA GLY A 92 12.62 25.10 -3.59
C GLY A 92 11.52 24.56 -4.51
N LYS A 93 11.77 23.47 -5.26
CA LYS A 93 10.76 22.82 -6.10
C LYS A 93 10.17 21.60 -5.41
N ASP A 94 8.87 21.44 -5.51
CA ASP A 94 8.12 20.25 -5.14
C ASP A 94 8.19 19.23 -6.30
N ILE A 95 8.80 18.07 -6.05
CA ILE A 95 9.02 17.03 -7.06
C ILE A 95 8.28 15.77 -6.67
N THR A 96 7.19 15.46 -7.38
CA THR A 96 6.43 14.23 -7.21
C THR A 96 7.19 13.05 -7.84
N THR A 97 7.45 12.03 -7.06
CA THR A 97 8.12 10.81 -7.53
C THR A 97 7.14 9.68 -7.84
N ASN A 98 6.10 9.51 -6.99
CA ASN A 98 5.14 8.43 -7.14
C ASN A 98 3.76 8.80 -6.59
N PHE A 99 2.75 8.08 -7.09
CA PHE A 99 1.41 7.99 -6.52
C PHE A 99 1.11 6.54 -6.13
N TYR A 100 0.38 6.35 -5.04
CA TYR A 100 -0.04 5.04 -4.55
C TYR A 100 -1.54 5.07 -4.27
N SER A 101 -2.30 4.35 -5.08
CA SER A 101 -3.74 4.15 -4.93
C SER A 101 -4.03 2.87 -4.15
N GLU A 102 -5.29 2.50 -4.05
CA GLU A 102 -5.76 1.29 -3.36
C GLU A 102 -5.00 0.03 -3.79
N GLY A 103 -4.68 -0.80 -2.83
CA GLY A 103 -3.94 -2.06 -3.03
C GLY A 103 -2.43 -1.90 -3.17
N LYS A 104 -1.90 -0.67 -3.16
CA LYS A 104 -0.45 -0.43 -3.26
C LYS A 104 0.21 -0.37 -1.89
N ILE A 105 1.47 -0.83 -1.86
CA ILE A 105 2.36 -0.75 -0.70
C ILE A 105 3.43 0.30 -0.98
N THR A 106 3.76 1.09 0.03
CA THR A 106 4.85 2.06 -0.04
C THR A 106 5.61 2.16 1.27
N ALA A 107 6.85 2.60 1.20
CA ALA A 107 7.72 2.85 2.34
C ALA A 107 8.94 3.69 1.91
N ASN A 108 9.67 4.20 2.89
CA ASN A 108 10.93 4.89 2.64
C ASN A 108 12.13 3.91 2.69
N ILE A 109 12.52 3.41 1.53
CA ILE A 109 13.52 2.35 1.36
C ILE A 109 14.87 2.71 2.00
N ASP A 110 15.31 3.97 1.89
CA ASP A 110 16.57 4.44 2.49
C ASP A 110 16.58 4.20 4.01
N THR A 111 15.46 4.49 4.68
CA THR A 111 15.34 4.25 6.13
C THR A 111 15.25 2.77 6.44
N LEU A 112 14.44 2.02 5.68
CA LEU A 112 14.21 0.60 5.98
C LEU A 112 15.49 -0.23 5.86
N PHE A 113 16.24 -0.07 4.77
CA PHE A 113 17.37 -0.96 4.45
C PHE A 113 18.74 -0.39 4.79
N LYS A 114 18.89 0.95 4.87
CA LYS A 114 20.18 1.59 5.17
C LYS A 114 20.21 2.35 6.48
N ASN A 115 19.06 2.42 7.18
CA ASN A 115 18.90 3.22 8.39
C ASN A 115 19.37 4.67 8.18
N GLN A 116 18.98 5.28 7.06
CA GLN A 116 19.29 6.67 6.72
C GLN A 116 17.99 7.50 6.74
N PRO A 117 18.09 8.82 7.01
CA PRO A 117 16.93 9.70 6.89
C PRO A 117 16.34 9.62 5.49
N THR A 118 15.00 9.57 5.38
CA THR A 118 14.35 9.49 4.08
C THR A 118 14.53 10.77 3.26
N ARG A 119 14.71 10.62 1.97
CA ARG A 119 14.69 11.74 1.03
C ARG A 119 13.28 12.23 0.74
N ASN A 120 12.26 11.40 0.93
CA ASN A 120 10.91 11.66 0.48
C ASN A 120 9.96 12.00 1.62
N ASN A 121 8.97 12.84 1.31
CA ASN A 121 7.72 12.93 2.06
C ASN A 121 6.71 11.92 1.50
N ILE A 122 5.76 11.48 2.34
CA ILE A 122 4.56 10.75 1.92
C ILE A 122 3.38 11.51 2.50
N GLU A 123 2.43 11.91 1.64
CA GLU A 123 1.21 12.61 2.05
C GLU A 123 -0.05 11.98 1.47
N THR A 124 -1.19 12.25 2.10
CA THR A 124 -2.52 11.91 1.61
C THR A 124 -3.03 13.00 0.66
N LEU A 125 -3.51 12.66 -0.52
CA LEU A 125 -4.13 13.60 -1.45
C LEU A 125 -5.64 13.75 -1.25
N GLU A 126 -6.24 12.85 -0.49
CA GLU A 126 -7.65 12.83 -0.11
C GLU A 126 -7.81 12.09 1.22
N LYS A 127 -9.03 12.04 1.77
CA LYS A 127 -9.30 11.22 2.95
C LYS A 127 -8.99 9.76 2.62
N SER A 128 -8.12 9.16 3.41
CA SER A 128 -7.52 7.85 3.12
C SER A 128 -7.59 6.92 4.32
N VAL A 129 -7.76 5.63 4.05
CA VAL A 129 -7.66 4.56 5.05
C VAL A 129 -6.37 3.82 4.76
N ILE A 130 -5.45 3.82 5.73
CA ILE A 130 -4.10 3.28 5.56
C ILE A 130 -3.81 2.28 6.66
N THR A 131 -3.38 1.09 6.26
CA THR A 131 -2.80 0.10 7.16
C THR A 131 -1.29 0.31 7.26
N THR A 132 -0.80 0.41 8.49
CA THR A 132 0.61 0.65 8.80
C THR A 132 1.18 -0.53 9.54
N CYS A 133 2.39 -0.97 9.16
CA CYS A 133 3.13 -2.02 9.84
C CYS A 133 4.55 -1.55 10.15
N ASN A 134 5.09 -1.95 11.30
CA ASN A 134 6.48 -1.69 11.64
C ASN A 134 7.40 -2.62 10.84
N PHE A 135 8.37 -2.06 10.12
CA PHE A 135 9.29 -2.83 9.26
C PHE A 135 10.14 -3.83 10.04
N LYS A 136 10.62 -3.47 11.25
CA LYS A 136 11.42 -4.41 12.07
C LYS A 136 10.63 -5.65 12.45
N LYS A 137 9.33 -5.48 12.76
CA LYS A 137 8.43 -6.59 13.05
C LYS A 137 8.18 -7.48 11.83
N LEU A 138 8.08 -6.86 10.64
CA LEU A 138 8.00 -7.60 9.39
C LEU A 138 9.29 -8.39 9.11
N GLU A 139 10.46 -7.83 9.35
CA GLU A 139 11.75 -8.52 9.24
C GLU A 139 11.88 -9.70 10.24
N GLU A 140 11.43 -9.52 11.49
CA GLU A 140 11.35 -10.58 12.48
C GLU A 140 10.47 -11.75 11.95
N LEU A 141 9.30 -11.46 11.40
CA LEU A 141 8.44 -12.46 10.76
C LEU A 141 9.14 -13.14 9.58
N CYS A 142 9.79 -12.37 8.69
CA CYS A 142 10.52 -12.92 7.55
C CYS A 142 11.67 -13.85 7.96
N SER A 143 12.25 -13.66 9.15
CA SER A 143 13.34 -14.50 9.65
C SER A 143 12.88 -15.92 10.07
N VAL A 144 11.60 -16.10 10.36
CA VAL A 144 11.03 -17.37 10.85
C VAL A 144 9.99 -17.96 9.90
N SER A 145 9.37 -17.16 9.03
CA SER A 145 8.36 -17.59 8.06
C SER A 145 8.89 -17.48 6.63
N LEU A 146 9.06 -18.64 5.96
CA LEU A 146 9.47 -18.69 4.57
C LEU A 146 8.41 -18.06 3.65
N THR A 147 7.14 -18.16 3.99
CA THR A 147 6.03 -17.56 3.25
C THR A 147 6.14 -16.03 3.28
N ALA A 148 6.38 -15.44 4.46
CA ALA A 148 6.59 -14.02 4.62
C ALA A 148 7.85 -13.53 3.89
N ALA A 149 8.97 -14.26 3.99
CA ALA A 149 10.20 -13.94 3.27
C ALA A 149 10.01 -13.97 1.75
N ASN A 150 9.30 -14.97 1.23
CA ASN A 150 8.97 -15.07 -0.19
C ASN A 150 8.07 -13.92 -0.65
N PHE A 151 7.13 -13.50 0.19
CA PHE A 151 6.27 -12.36 -0.09
C PHE A 151 7.07 -11.05 -0.12
N SER A 152 7.93 -10.81 0.87
CA SER A 152 8.83 -9.65 0.89
C SER A 152 9.67 -9.59 -0.39
N ARG A 153 10.26 -10.72 -0.82
CA ARG A 153 11.01 -10.82 -2.07
C ARG A 153 10.15 -10.52 -3.30
N TYR A 154 8.90 -10.97 -3.33
CA TYR A 154 7.96 -10.67 -4.41
C TYR A 154 7.66 -9.16 -4.49
N ILE A 155 7.38 -8.51 -3.36
CA ILE A 155 7.15 -7.05 -3.29
C ILE A 155 8.38 -6.28 -3.79
N LEU A 156 9.56 -6.63 -3.32
CA LEU A 156 10.81 -5.98 -3.76
C LEU A 156 11.06 -6.18 -5.26
N GLY A 157 10.79 -7.38 -5.77
CA GLY A 157 10.89 -7.68 -7.21
C GLY A 157 9.96 -6.81 -8.05
N ASN A 158 8.69 -6.67 -7.65
CA ASN A 158 7.74 -5.79 -8.33
C ASN A 158 8.16 -4.32 -8.27
N LEU A 159 8.64 -3.86 -7.11
CA LEU A 159 9.17 -2.50 -6.97
C LEU A 159 10.33 -2.26 -7.93
N MET A 160 11.27 -3.20 -8.07
CA MET A 160 12.37 -3.10 -9.04
C MET A 160 11.88 -3.03 -10.49
N ILE A 161 10.86 -3.81 -10.85
CA ILE A 161 10.25 -3.77 -12.20
C ILE A 161 9.58 -2.42 -12.44
N GLU A 162 8.81 -1.91 -11.48
CA GLU A 162 8.18 -0.58 -11.58
C GLU A 162 9.22 0.53 -11.71
N MET A 163 10.31 0.48 -10.93
CA MET A 163 11.42 1.43 -11.03
C MET A 163 12.11 1.36 -12.40
N SER A 164 12.37 0.16 -12.92
CA SER A 164 12.98 -0.02 -14.24
C SER A 164 12.10 0.57 -15.36
N ARG A 165 10.80 0.29 -15.33
CA ARG A 165 9.82 0.88 -16.26
C ARG A 165 9.79 2.40 -16.15
N ARG A 166 9.83 2.92 -14.93
CA ARG A 166 9.84 4.36 -14.66
C ARG A 166 11.07 5.03 -15.26
N ILE A 167 12.27 4.45 -15.08
CA ILE A 167 13.52 4.96 -15.67
C ILE A 167 13.40 4.95 -17.19
N SER A 168 12.97 3.86 -17.81
CA SER A 168 12.78 3.76 -19.26
C SER A 168 11.79 4.80 -19.78
N SER A 169 10.66 4.98 -19.08
CA SER A 169 9.68 6.02 -19.45
C SER A 169 10.28 7.42 -19.41
N LEU A 170 11.05 7.76 -18.39
CA LEU A 170 11.69 9.07 -18.27
C LEU A 170 12.73 9.31 -19.36
N GLN A 171 13.48 8.27 -19.78
CA GLN A 171 14.57 8.39 -20.75
C GLN A 171 14.10 8.38 -22.21
N PHE A 172 13.10 7.57 -22.55
CA PHE A 172 12.80 7.26 -23.95
C PHE A 172 11.42 7.71 -24.41
N MET A 173 10.46 7.97 -23.50
CA MET A 173 9.11 8.34 -23.89
C MET A 173 8.93 9.85 -24.06
N THR A 174 8.19 10.25 -25.06
CA THR A 174 7.70 11.62 -25.23
C THR A 174 6.71 12.00 -24.12
N ALA A 175 6.47 13.28 -23.93
CA ALA A 175 5.49 13.76 -22.95
C ALA A 175 4.08 13.17 -23.18
N LYS A 176 3.66 13.02 -24.42
CA LYS A 176 2.36 12.45 -24.79
C LYS A 176 2.29 10.96 -24.47
N GLU A 177 3.32 10.19 -24.78
CA GLU A 177 3.38 8.75 -24.48
C GLU A 177 3.36 8.50 -22.97
N LYS A 178 4.11 9.28 -22.17
CA LYS A 178 4.07 9.20 -20.69
C LYS A 178 2.67 9.45 -20.14
N TYR A 179 1.94 10.40 -20.69
CA TYR A 179 0.58 10.71 -20.26
C TYR A 179 -0.41 9.60 -20.65
N ILE A 180 -0.30 9.06 -21.87
CA ILE A 180 -1.13 7.94 -22.33
C ILE A 180 -0.86 6.71 -21.47
N GLN A 181 0.40 6.38 -21.19
CA GLN A 181 0.76 5.28 -20.29
C GLN A 181 0.12 5.45 -18.90
N LEU A 182 0.18 6.66 -18.33
CA LEU A 182 -0.45 6.93 -17.04
C LEU A 182 -1.97 6.76 -17.08
N LEU A 183 -2.62 7.17 -18.19
CA LEU A 183 -4.06 6.97 -18.41
C LEU A 183 -4.44 5.49 -18.45
N GLU A 184 -3.63 4.66 -19.11
CA GLU A 184 -3.88 3.23 -19.27
C GLU A 184 -3.63 2.46 -17.95
N GLU A 185 -2.51 2.75 -17.27
CA GLU A 185 -2.11 2.03 -16.07
C GLU A 185 -2.88 2.48 -14.81
N ASN A 186 -3.18 3.79 -14.71
CA ASN A 186 -3.75 4.39 -13.49
C ASN A 186 -4.73 5.54 -13.81
N PRO A 187 -5.85 5.29 -14.49
CA PRO A 187 -6.79 6.34 -14.90
C PRO A 187 -7.34 7.17 -13.73
N ASN A 188 -7.49 6.55 -12.57
CA ASN A 188 -8.01 7.20 -11.37
C ASN A 188 -7.08 8.29 -10.81
N ILE A 189 -5.76 8.19 -11.02
CA ILE A 189 -4.81 9.21 -10.54
C ILE A 189 -5.08 10.54 -11.22
N ILE A 190 -5.42 10.52 -12.52
CA ILE A 190 -5.66 11.73 -13.32
C ILE A 190 -6.87 12.51 -12.85
N LEU A 191 -7.86 11.81 -12.28
CA LEU A 191 -9.08 12.43 -11.75
C LEU A 191 -8.92 12.95 -10.32
N ARG A 192 -7.96 12.40 -9.56
CA ARG A 192 -7.83 12.61 -8.11
C ARG A 192 -6.66 13.51 -7.74
N ALA A 193 -5.58 13.50 -8.52
CA ALA A 193 -4.38 14.29 -8.25
C ALA A 193 -4.41 15.66 -8.96
N PRO A 194 -3.91 16.74 -8.33
CA PRO A 194 -3.73 18.04 -8.97
C PRO A 194 -2.85 17.99 -10.22
N LEU A 195 -3.22 18.77 -11.26
CA LEU A 195 -2.52 18.78 -12.54
C LEU A 195 -1.02 19.06 -12.42
N GLY A 196 -0.62 19.98 -11.53
CA GLY A 196 0.79 20.30 -11.27
C GLY A 196 1.59 19.12 -10.71
N MET A 197 0.96 18.30 -9.84
CA MET A 197 1.60 17.10 -9.28
C MET A 197 1.74 16.00 -10.35
N ILE A 198 0.75 15.86 -11.23
CA ILE A 198 0.82 14.94 -12.37
C ILE A 198 1.91 15.38 -13.34
N ALA A 199 1.99 16.66 -13.68
CA ALA A 199 3.04 17.21 -14.55
C ALA A 199 4.43 16.97 -13.94
N SER A 200 4.59 17.23 -12.64
CA SER A 200 5.83 16.95 -11.89
C SER A 200 6.20 15.46 -11.95
N TYR A 201 5.23 14.57 -11.72
CA TYR A 201 5.41 13.12 -11.85
C TYR A 201 5.84 12.72 -13.26
N LEU A 202 5.24 13.28 -14.32
CA LEU A 202 5.60 12.98 -15.70
C LEU A 202 6.92 13.63 -16.14
N GLY A 203 7.51 14.52 -15.33
CA GLY A 203 8.73 15.26 -15.65
C GLY A 203 8.54 16.27 -16.76
N ILE A 204 7.36 16.91 -16.83
CA ILE A 204 6.98 17.93 -17.82
C ILE A 204 6.41 19.17 -17.14
N SER A 205 6.26 20.28 -17.90
CA SER A 205 5.58 21.46 -17.35
C SER A 205 4.06 21.27 -17.35
N GLN A 206 3.38 22.00 -16.46
CA GLN A 206 1.92 21.97 -16.37
C GLN A 206 1.25 22.47 -17.66
N GLU A 207 1.86 23.43 -18.36
CA GLU A 207 1.39 23.95 -19.64
C GLU A 207 1.49 22.89 -20.75
N THR A 208 2.58 22.11 -20.75
CA THR A 208 2.77 20.99 -21.67
C THR A 208 1.69 19.93 -21.43
N LEU A 209 1.44 19.57 -20.16
CA LEU A 209 0.39 18.60 -19.81
C LEU A 209 -1.00 19.11 -20.19
N SER A 210 -1.29 20.39 -19.97
CA SER A 210 -2.58 21.00 -20.36
C SER A 210 -2.81 20.90 -21.89
N ARG A 211 -1.79 21.18 -22.69
CA ARG A 211 -1.88 21.03 -24.17
C ARG A 211 -2.12 19.58 -24.59
N ILE A 212 -1.36 18.63 -24.03
CA ILE A 212 -1.53 17.21 -24.35
C ILE A 212 -2.98 16.74 -24.04
N ARG A 213 -3.56 17.21 -22.94
CA ARG A 213 -4.95 16.88 -22.57
C ARG A 213 -6.00 17.45 -23.52
N SER A 214 -5.71 18.56 -24.16
CA SER A 214 -6.60 19.18 -25.13
C SER A 214 -6.53 18.48 -26.50
N ASP A 215 -5.45 17.77 -26.78
CA ASP A 215 -5.16 17.11 -28.06
C ASP A 215 -5.54 15.61 -28.06
N ILE A 216 -6.16 15.12 -26.98
CA ILE A 216 -6.65 13.75 -26.80
C ILE A 216 -8.16 13.75 -26.53
#